data_9dfb5546111274c1e624d3a07c33969c
#
_entry.id   9dfb5546111274c1e624d3a07c33969c
#
_cell.length_a   1.000
_cell.length_b   1.000
_cell.length_c   1.000
_cell.angle_alpha   90.00
_cell.angle_beta   90.00
_cell.angle_gamma   90.00
#
_symmetry.space_group_name_H-M   'P 1'
#
loop_
_entity.id
_entity.type
_entity.pdbx_description
1 polymer ?
#
loop_
_entity_poly.entity_id
_entity_poly.type
_entity_poly.pdbx_seq_one_letter_code
_entity_poly.pdbx_strand_id
1 'polypeptide(L)'
;MAGQEILQRARPGRMGVRTAIMPEIPVRLVAALLALAVAAVHVADQGGITILTSPTWIGWSYRLVEVGAVLTALALLLGRPAWLGWAAGVLLGAGPFVAYIASRTVGVPADPHDVGNWGDWDGTVSLIVEAALITLCAGILLTLRLARRARSASD
;
A
#
# COMPACT_ATOMS: atom_id res chain seq x y z
N MET A 1 39.92 51.06 17.91
CA MET A 1 38.57 50.47 18.01
C MET A 1 38.12 49.94 16.65
N ALA A 2 38.78 48.98 16.09
CA ALA A 2 38.42 48.45 14.75
C ALA A 2 38.64 46.92 14.65
N GLY A 3 38.54 46.19 15.74
CA GLY A 3 38.89 44.75 15.78
C GLY A 3 37.73 43.78 16.14
N GLN A 4 36.52 44.28 16.41
CA GLN A 4 35.45 43.40 16.88
C GLN A 4 34.28 43.14 15.86
N GLU A 5 34.33 43.76 14.69
CA GLU A 5 33.26 43.64 13.71
C GLU A 5 33.43 42.44 12.73
N ILE A 6 34.59 41.77 12.71
CA ILE A 6 34.87 40.75 11.71
C ILE A 6 34.43 39.35 12.17
N LEU A 7 34.16 39.13 13.45
CA LEU A 7 33.80 37.79 14.00
C LEU A 7 32.28 37.49 14.00
N GLN A 8 31.42 38.41 13.57
CA GLN A 8 29.96 38.17 13.52
C GLN A 8 29.44 37.65 12.18
N ARG A 9 30.26 37.44 11.16
CA ARG A 9 29.80 37.07 9.81
C ARG A 9 29.90 35.61 9.44
N ALA A 10 30.21 34.74 10.34
CA ALA A 10 30.24 33.29 10.04
C ALA A 10 29.29 32.51 10.94
N ARG A 11 28.03 32.89 10.98
CA ARG A 11 26.99 31.89 11.28
C ARG A 11 26.74 31.13 9.98
N PRO A 12 27.18 29.86 9.86
CA PRO A 12 26.72 29.02 8.77
C PRO A 12 25.21 28.97 8.91
N GLY A 13 24.52 29.54 7.92
CA GLY A 13 23.09 29.46 7.84
C GLY A 13 22.71 27.99 8.05
N ARG A 14 21.95 27.70 9.08
CA ARG A 14 21.23 26.45 9.21
C ARG A 14 20.35 26.37 7.96
N MET A 15 20.95 25.87 6.90
CA MET A 15 20.22 25.42 5.72
C MET A 15 19.37 24.28 6.22
N GLY A 16 18.17 24.66 6.69
CA GLY A 16 17.23 23.71 7.22
C GLY A 16 16.91 22.70 6.15
N VAL A 17 17.46 21.50 6.32
CA VAL A 17 16.97 20.31 5.63
C VAL A 17 15.57 20.02 6.14
N ARG A 18 14.64 20.89 5.74
CA ARG A 18 13.18 20.72 5.90
C ARG A 18 12.59 20.10 4.66
N THR A 19 13.28 19.19 4.03
CA THR A 19 12.63 18.29 3.09
C THR A 19 11.97 17.19 3.93
N ALA A 20 10.77 17.49 4.41
CA ALA A 20 9.88 16.40 4.78
C ALA A 20 9.82 15.47 3.55
N ILE A 21 10.35 14.24 3.68
CA ILE A 21 10.23 13.22 2.64
C ILE A 21 8.73 12.87 2.58
N MET A 22 7.97 13.72 1.89
CA MET A 22 6.63 13.38 1.47
C MET A 22 6.80 12.61 0.17
N PRO A 23 6.26 11.40 0.07
CA PRO A 23 6.26 10.69 -1.20
C PRO A 23 5.68 11.59 -2.27
N GLU A 24 6.41 11.76 -3.36
CA GLU A 24 6.01 12.62 -4.46
C GLU A 24 4.66 12.16 -5.06
N ILE A 25 3.92 13.09 -5.64
CA ILE A 25 2.62 12.80 -6.27
C ILE A 25 2.67 11.60 -7.21
N PRO A 26 3.71 11.39 -8.06
CA PRO A 26 3.80 10.22 -8.92
C PRO A 26 3.77 8.88 -8.17
N VAL A 27 4.45 8.79 -7.03
CA VAL A 27 4.48 7.55 -6.22
C VAL A 27 3.10 7.24 -5.63
N ARG A 28 2.37 8.27 -5.21
CA ARG A 28 0.98 8.11 -4.72
C ARG A 28 0.04 7.69 -5.83
N LEU A 29 0.21 8.23 -7.04
CA LEU A 29 -0.57 7.84 -8.21
C LEU A 29 -0.33 6.37 -8.56
N VAL A 30 0.94 5.93 -8.59
CA VAL A 30 1.27 4.52 -8.84
C VAL A 30 0.64 3.60 -7.80
N ALA A 31 0.73 3.93 -6.51
CA ALA A 31 0.13 3.13 -5.45
C ALA A 31 -1.40 3.10 -5.54
N ALA A 32 -2.04 4.23 -5.87
CA ALA A 32 -3.48 4.30 -6.07
C ALA A 32 -3.93 3.47 -7.28
N LEU A 33 -3.19 3.50 -8.38
CA LEU A 33 -3.46 2.67 -9.56
C LEU A 33 -3.29 1.18 -9.24
N LEU A 34 -2.28 0.79 -8.47
CA LEU A 34 -2.12 -0.60 -8.02
C LEU A 34 -3.29 -1.02 -7.12
N ALA A 35 -3.75 -0.16 -6.21
CA ALA A 35 -4.93 -0.45 -5.39
C ALA A 35 -6.18 -0.66 -6.24
N LEU A 36 -6.41 0.19 -7.25
CA LEU A 36 -7.53 0.01 -8.18
C LEU A 36 -7.37 -1.23 -9.07
N ALA A 37 -6.14 -1.61 -9.43
CA ALA A 37 -5.87 -2.84 -10.16
C ALA A 37 -6.23 -4.08 -9.32
N VAL A 38 -5.98 -4.08 -8.01
CA VAL A 38 -6.48 -5.12 -7.09
C VAL A 38 -7.99 -5.25 -7.21
N ALA A 39 -8.75 -4.13 -7.14
CA ALA A 39 -10.19 -4.17 -7.31
C ALA A 39 -10.60 -4.75 -8.67
N ALA A 40 -9.96 -4.30 -9.75
CA ALA A 40 -10.29 -4.73 -11.10
C ALA A 40 -10.09 -6.23 -11.31
N VAL A 41 -9.00 -6.79 -10.78
CA VAL A 41 -8.74 -8.24 -10.85
C VAL A 41 -9.80 -9.02 -10.09
N HIS A 42 -10.16 -8.59 -8.87
CA HIS A 42 -11.18 -9.27 -8.07
C HIS A 42 -12.58 -9.19 -8.70
N VAL A 43 -12.93 -8.06 -9.35
CA VAL A 43 -14.16 -7.95 -10.12
C VAL A 43 -14.16 -8.90 -11.33
N ALA A 44 -13.03 -9.01 -12.02
CA ALA A 44 -12.90 -9.90 -13.17
C ALA A 44 -13.01 -11.38 -12.77
N ASP A 45 -12.31 -11.77 -11.71
CA ASP A 45 -12.31 -13.14 -11.16
C ASP A 45 -13.71 -13.57 -10.72
N GLN A 46 -14.55 -12.69 -10.18
CA GLN A 46 -15.95 -12.96 -9.89
C GLN A 46 -16.86 -13.07 -11.12
N GLY A 47 -16.41 -12.65 -12.30
CA GLY A 47 -17.22 -12.56 -13.51
C GLY A 47 -18.02 -11.26 -13.60
N GLY A 48 -17.77 -10.26 -12.75
CA GLY A 48 -18.36 -8.93 -12.85
C GLY A 48 -18.81 -8.32 -11.52
N ILE A 49 -19.03 -7.03 -11.54
CA ILE A 49 -19.35 -6.22 -10.34
C ILE A 49 -20.72 -6.58 -9.71
N THR A 50 -21.64 -7.16 -10.47
CA THR A 50 -22.96 -7.54 -9.99
C THR A 50 -23.05 -8.98 -9.50
N ILE A 51 -22.00 -9.77 -9.75
CA ILE A 51 -21.95 -11.19 -9.37
C ILE A 51 -21.48 -11.30 -7.91
N LEU A 52 -22.10 -12.19 -7.17
CA LEU A 52 -21.64 -12.60 -5.85
C LEU A 52 -21.25 -14.07 -5.91
N THR A 53 -19.94 -14.34 -5.84
CA THR A 53 -19.38 -15.70 -5.90
C THR A 53 -19.92 -16.57 -4.77
N SER A 54 -20.11 -17.85 -5.07
CA SER A 54 -20.49 -18.87 -4.07
C SER A 54 -19.21 -19.65 -3.64
N PRO A 55 -19.06 -19.97 -2.35
CA PRO A 55 -19.99 -19.67 -1.25
C PRO A 55 -20.04 -18.17 -0.92
N THR A 56 -21.17 -17.72 -0.39
CA THR A 56 -21.49 -16.29 -0.19
C THR A 56 -20.45 -15.52 0.61
N TRP A 57 -19.75 -16.15 1.57
CA TRP A 57 -18.71 -15.49 2.35
C TRP A 57 -17.49 -15.13 1.50
N ILE A 58 -17.11 -15.94 0.50
CA ILE A 58 -16.06 -15.61 -0.47
C ILE A 58 -16.49 -14.37 -1.28
N GLY A 59 -17.71 -14.38 -1.81
CA GLY A 59 -18.24 -13.23 -2.55
C GLY A 59 -18.22 -11.93 -1.73
N TRP A 60 -18.57 -11.98 -0.46
CA TRP A 60 -18.50 -10.81 0.43
C TRP A 60 -17.04 -10.39 0.72
N SER A 61 -16.11 -11.35 0.80
CA SER A 61 -14.69 -11.05 0.93
C SER A 61 -14.17 -10.27 -0.27
N TYR A 62 -14.55 -10.64 -1.49
CA TYR A 62 -14.25 -9.89 -2.69
C TYR A 62 -14.81 -8.46 -2.65
N ARG A 63 -16.08 -8.29 -2.25
CA ARG A 63 -16.66 -6.96 -2.09
C ARG A 63 -15.91 -6.09 -1.08
N LEU A 64 -15.45 -6.68 0.01
CA LEU A 64 -14.64 -5.98 1.00
C LEU A 64 -13.31 -5.50 0.39
N VAL A 65 -12.65 -6.34 -0.41
CA VAL A 65 -11.42 -5.99 -1.12
C VAL A 65 -11.67 -4.88 -2.14
N GLU A 66 -12.70 -4.97 -2.95
CA GLU A 66 -13.06 -3.97 -3.96
C GLU A 66 -13.34 -2.58 -3.35
N VAL A 67 -14.20 -2.53 -2.35
CA VAL A 67 -14.50 -1.28 -1.62
C VAL A 67 -13.26 -0.77 -0.90
N GLY A 68 -12.52 -1.65 -0.22
CA GLY A 68 -11.26 -1.34 0.44
C GLY A 68 -10.22 -0.76 -0.51
N ALA A 69 -10.16 -1.26 -1.75
CA ALA A 69 -9.26 -0.77 -2.78
C ALA A 69 -9.59 0.66 -3.20
N VAL A 70 -10.86 0.98 -3.42
CA VAL A 70 -11.30 2.35 -3.75
C VAL A 70 -10.98 3.31 -2.59
N LEU A 71 -11.30 2.91 -1.35
CA LEU A 71 -11.01 3.74 -0.17
C LEU A 71 -9.51 3.93 0.02
N THR A 72 -8.70 2.89 -0.22
CA THR A 72 -7.24 2.97 -0.16
C THR A 72 -6.69 3.91 -1.22
N ALA A 73 -7.15 3.82 -2.46
CA ALA A 73 -6.76 4.72 -3.54
C ALA A 73 -7.06 6.18 -3.18
N LEU A 74 -8.26 6.46 -2.67
CA LEU A 74 -8.64 7.79 -2.19
C LEU A 74 -7.74 8.26 -1.05
N ALA A 75 -7.46 7.42 -0.05
CA ALA A 75 -6.58 7.76 1.07
C ALA A 75 -5.15 8.07 0.61
N LEU A 76 -4.62 7.34 -0.37
CA LEU A 76 -3.32 7.58 -0.98
C LEU A 76 -3.29 8.92 -1.72
N LEU A 77 -4.33 9.26 -2.47
CA LEU A 77 -4.42 10.51 -3.23
C LEU A 77 -4.64 11.72 -2.32
N LEU A 78 -5.53 11.63 -1.32
CA LEU A 78 -5.79 12.70 -0.37
C LEU A 78 -4.59 12.98 0.55
N GLY A 79 -3.80 11.96 0.87
CA GLY A 79 -2.52 12.11 1.53
C GLY A 79 -2.52 12.55 2.99
N ARG A 80 -3.67 12.56 3.67
CA ARG A 80 -3.79 12.98 5.07
C ARG A 80 -4.69 12.04 5.86
N PRO A 81 -4.19 11.50 7.00
CA PRO A 81 -2.79 11.48 7.45
C PRO A 81 -1.93 10.59 6.54
N ALA A 82 -0.70 11.06 6.24
CA ALA A 82 0.14 10.45 5.20
C ALA A 82 0.40 8.93 5.38
N TRP A 83 0.48 8.43 6.61
CA TRP A 83 0.76 7.02 6.88
C TRP A 83 -0.44 6.10 6.65
N LEU A 84 -1.67 6.62 6.75
CA LEU A 84 -2.90 5.80 6.72
C LEU A 84 -3.10 5.14 5.35
N GLY A 85 -2.97 5.92 4.26
CA GLY A 85 -3.09 5.37 2.90
C GLY A 85 -2.07 4.27 2.61
N TRP A 86 -0.82 4.47 3.07
CA TRP A 86 0.24 3.47 2.90
C TRP A 86 -0.01 2.21 3.73
N ALA A 87 -0.48 2.36 4.98
CA ALA A 87 -0.85 1.22 5.82
C ALA A 87 -2.05 0.46 5.24
N ALA A 88 -3.06 1.17 4.76
CA ALA A 88 -4.20 0.57 4.08
C ALA A 88 -3.76 -0.20 2.83
N GLY A 89 -2.81 0.34 2.03
CA GLY A 89 -2.26 -0.35 0.86
C GLY A 89 -1.54 -1.65 1.21
N VAL A 90 -0.78 -1.68 2.31
CA VAL A 90 -0.17 -2.94 2.79
C VAL A 90 -1.24 -3.96 3.18
N LEU A 91 -2.26 -3.56 3.93
CA LEU A 91 -3.32 -4.46 4.38
C LEU A 91 -4.18 -4.95 3.21
N LEU A 92 -4.49 -4.06 2.26
CA LEU A 92 -5.25 -4.39 1.07
C LEU A 92 -4.54 -5.43 0.20
N GLY A 93 -3.22 -5.29 0.01
CA GLY A 93 -2.45 -6.28 -0.75
C GLY A 93 -2.23 -7.58 0.05
N ALA A 94 -1.89 -7.49 1.35
CA ALA A 94 -1.55 -8.66 2.14
C ALA A 94 -2.76 -9.59 2.42
N GLY A 95 -3.95 -9.03 2.57
CA GLY A 95 -5.16 -9.81 2.85
C GLY A 95 -5.46 -10.86 1.77
N PRO A 96 -5.76 -10.44 0.53
CA PRO A 96 -6.04 -11.38 -0.56
C PRO A 96 -4.83 -12.21 -0.93
N PHE A 97 -3.60 -11.65 -0.90
CA PHE A 97 -2.37 -12.43 -1.14
C PHE A 97 -2.28 -13.67 -0.23
N VAL A 98 -2.46 -13.47 1.07
CA VAL A 98 -2.44 -14.58 2.05
C VAL A 98 -3.63 -15.52 1.85
N ALA A 99 -4.82 -14.97 1.56
CA ALA A 99 -6.01 -15.77 1.29
C ALA A 99 -5.83 -16.67 0.06
N TYR A 100 -5.24 -16.15 -1.02
CA TYR A 100 -4.92 -16.94 -2.20
C TYR A 100 -3.93 -18.07 -1.89
N ILE A 101 -2.83 -17.77 -1.22
CA ILE A 101 -1.87 -18.82 -0.82
C ILE A 101 -2.54 -19.88 0.05
N ALA A 102 -3.39 -19.47 0.99
CA ALA A 102 -4.10 -20.41 1.86
C ALA A 102 -5.08 -21.29 1.05
N SER A 103 -5.83 -20.73 0.09
CA SER A 103 -6.75 -21.50 -0.74
C SER A 103 -6.02 -22.57 -1.56
N ARG A 104 -4.82 -22.27 -2.07
CA ARG A 104 -4.02 -23.16 -2.90
C ARG A 104 -3.22 -24.20 -2.09
N THR A 105 -3.02 -23.99 -0.81
CA THR A 105 -2.20 -24.88 0.04
C THR A 105 -3.03 -25.72 1.00
N VAL A 106 -3.78 -25.07 1.87
CA VAL A 106 -4.56 -25.76 2.93
C VAL A 106 -6.05 -25.84 2.63
N GLY A 107 -6.50 -25.11 1.60
CA GLY A 107 -7.91 -24.96 1.27
C GLY A 107 -8.62 -23.91 2.16
N VAL A 108 -9.79 -23.51 1.71
CA VAL A 108 -10.68 -22.61 2.48
C VAL A 108 -12.02 -23.31 2.75
N PRO A 109 -12.74 -22.93 3.84
CA PRO A 109 -14.00 -23.57 4.16
C PRO A 109 -14.99 -23.52 3.00
N ALA A 110 -15.61 -24.66 2.69
CA ALA A 110 -16.59 -24.87 1.62
C ALA A 110 -16.04 -24.69 0.17
N ASP A 111 -14.73 -24.56 -0.01
CA ASP A 111 -14.08 -24.56 -1.32
C ASP A 111 -12.74 -25.32 -1.29
N PRO A 112 -12.79 -26.68 -1.23
CA PRO A 112 -11.58 -27.50 -1.22
C PRO A 112 -10.97 -27.72 -2.61
N HIS A 113 -11.68 -27.33 -3.67
CA HIS A 113 -11.29 -27.64 -5.06
C HIS A 113 -10.09 -26.83 -5.55
N ASP A 114 -9.77 -25.76 -4.87
CA ASP A 114 -8.68 -24.85 -5.21
C ASP A 114 -7.30 -25.33 -4.73
N VAL A 115 -7.24 -26.33 -3.87
CA VAL A 115 -5.96 -26.85 -3.37
C VAL A 115 -5.14 -27.45 -4.53
N GLY A 116 -3.92 -26.91 -4.70
CA GLY A 116 -3.01 -27.34 -5.76
C GLY A 116 -3.27 -26.70 -7.13
N ASN A 117 -4.31 -25.90 -7.30
CA ASN A 117 -4.62 -25.19 -8.55
C ASN A 117 -3.82 -23.88 -8.66
N TRP A 118 -2.54 -23.99 -9.04
CA TRP A 118 -1.66 -22.83 -9.24
C TRP A 118 -1.69 -22.28 -10.67
N GLY A 119 -2.39 -22.94 -11.59
CA GLY A 119 -2.45 -22.58 -13.01
C GLY A 119 -3.47 -21.51 -13.36
N ASP A 120 -4.17 -20.99 -12.38
CA ASP A 120 -5.15 -19.92 -12.55
C ASP A 120 -4.47 -18.60 -12.91
N TRP A 121 -4.85 -18.04 -14.07
CA TRP A 121 -4.28 -16.80 -14.58
C TRP A 121 -4.66 -15.59 -13.74
N ASP A 122 -5.93 -15.48 -13.37
CA ASP A 122 -6.45 -14.34 -12.61
C ASP A 122 -5.81 -14.28 -11.22
N GLY A 123 -5.65 -15.44 -10.58
CA GLY A 123 -4.94 -15.54 -9.32
C GLY A 123 -3.44 -15.18 -9.42
N THR A 124 -2.79 -15.57 -10.52
CA THR A 124 -1.38 -15.19 -10.75
C THR A 124 -1.23 -13.69 -10.93
N VAL A 125 -2.10 -13.05 -11.70
CA VAL A 125 -2.11 -11.59 -11.88
C VAL A 125 -2.40 -10.88 -10.56
N SER A 126 -3.34 -11.39 -9.77
CA SER A 126 -3.65 -10.87 -8.43
C SER A 126 -2.41 -10.84 -7.55
N LEU A 127 -1.70 -11.98 -7.43
CA LEU A 127 -0.48 -12.08 -6.64
C LEU A 127 0.59 -11.05 -7.04
N ILE A 128 0.78 -10.81 -8.34
CA ILE A 128 1.77 -9.85 -8.84
C ILE A 128 1.39 -8.43 -8.43
N VAL A 129 0.13 -8.04 -8.65
CA VAL A 129 -0.37 -6.68 -8.32
C VAL A 129 -0.34 -6.43 -6.82
N GLU A 130 -0.75 -7.41 -6.03
CA GLU A 130 -0.76 -7.36 -4.58
C GLU A 130 0.66 -7.26 -4.02
N ALA A 131 1.60 -8.10 -4.50
CA ALA A 131 2.99 -8.03 -4.10
C ALA A 131 3.64 -6.68 -4.44
N ALA A 132 3.33 -6.12 -5.60
CA ALA A 132 3.81 -4.79 -6.00
C ALA A 132 3.25 -3.70 -5.06
N LEU A 133 1.95 -3.74 -4.73
CA LEU A 133 1.31 -2.81 -3.81
C LEU A 133 1.92 -2.91 -2.40
N ILE A 134 2.07 -4.13 -1.87
CA ILE A 134 2.69 -4.37 -0.56
C ILE A 134 4.09 -3.79 -0.52
N THR A 135 4.93 -4.13 -1.50
CA THR A 135 6.34 -3.73 -1.56
C THR A 135 6.48 -2.21 -1.60
N LEU A 136 5.70 -1.54 -2.46
CA LEU A 136 5.70 -0.09 -2.58
C LEU A 136 5.26 0.58 -1.27
N CYS A 137 4.11 0.17 -0.74
CA CYS A 137 3.52 0.79 0.44
C CYS A 137 4.35 0.53 1.71
N ALA A 138 4.86 -0.69 1.90
CA ALA A 138 5.72 -1.03 3.03
C ALA A 138 7.05 -0.28 2.97
N GLY A 139 7.67 -0.16 1.79
CA GLY A 139 8.88 0.61 1.57
C GLY A 139 8.72 2.08 1.97
N ILE A 140 7.63 2.72 1.55
CA ILE A 140 7.33 4.11 1.94
C ILE A 140 7.07 4.23 3.46
N LEU A 141 6.31 3.31 4.05
CA LEU A 141 6.09 3.32 5.51
C LEU A 141 7.38 3.20 6.28
N LEU A 142 8.30 2.34 5.83
CA LEU A 142 9.60 2.17 6.47
C LEU A 142 10.42 3.47 6.39
N THR A 143 10.50 4.09 5.22
CA THR A 143 11.22 5.38 5.06
C THR A 143 10.65 6.48 5.95
N LEU A 144 9.31 6.57 6.04
CA LEU A 144 8.65 7.54 6.92
C LEU A 144 8.95 7.28 8.41
N ARG A 145 8.99 6.00 8.83
CA ARG A 145 9.35 5.62 10.21
C ARG A 145 10.80 5.96 10.53
N LEU A 146 11.72 5.64 9.64
CA LEU A 146 13.16 5.93 9.83
C LEU A 146 13.42 7.44 9.90
N ALA A 147 12.79 8.23 9.03
CA ALA A 147 12.89 9.68 9.05
C ALA A 147 12.36 10.30 10.35
N ARG A 148 11.30 9.74 10.95
CA ARG A 148 10.78 10.19 12.24
C ARG A 148 11.77 9.88 13.38
N ARG A 149 12.32 8.67 13.40
CA ARG A 149 13.32 8.25 14.43
C ARG A 149 14.57 9.11 14.38
N ALA A 150 15.10 9.42 13.19
CA ALA A 150 16.27 10.26 13.03
C ALA A 150 16.06 11.69 13.58
N ARG A 151 14.86 12.24 13.44
CA ARG A 151 14.52 13.55 14.01
C ARG A 151 14.46 13.53 15.53
N SER A 152 13.81 12.51 16.12
CA SER A 152 13.71 12.37 17.58
C SER A 152 15.06 12.11 18.25
N ALA A 153 16.08 11.67 17.52
CA ALA A 153 17.44 11.46 18.05
C ALA A 153 18.32 12.72 17.96
N SER A 154 17.87 13.76 17.25
CA SER A 154 18.57 15.04 17.07
C SER A 154 18.05 16.17 17.98
N ASP A 155 16.95 15.95 18.65
CA ASP A 155 16.34 16.83 19.65
C ASP A 155 16.75 16.45 21.06
#